data_8f22cc9209f148223f0dbcc7bbaa0630
#
_entry.id   8f22cc9209f148223f0dbcc7bbaa0630
#
_cell.length_a   1.000
_cell.length_b   1.000
_cell.length_c   1.000
_cell.angle_alpha   90.00
_cell.angle_beta   90.00
_cell.angle_gamma   90.00
#
_symmetry.space_group_name_H-M   'P 1'
#
loop_
_entity.id
_entity.type
_entity.pdbx_description
1 polymer ?
#
loop_
_entity_poly.entity_id
_entity_poly.type
_entity_poly.pdbx_seq_one_letter_code
_entity_poly.pdbx_strand_id
1 'polypeptide(L)'
;SLIAAIWVHVQWPEIAALPASLSFLKPAGYLLLIPGVALWLAAVAQLLAGFPKGELVTTCAYGVVRNPIYSSVTFFVLPAITLLTWTWVYLVASICLYLGVMIFIGVEEKQLTAVFGEEYEAYMARVDRLIPWKRNLSGTERTGVVSRSARIVRTIVGALLAIVLVLVSLTLIRPWTHTWGATEAEVARVLPGDELIARMPSDPTHGATVDARPEEVWPWIAQMGDDRGGFYSYTFIENLLQQVMIGGEPVYHNANRILPEFQNPQPGEGMVVDSLQVHDVAPGKWLIATQRAESGELNWVWLWHIEPVGADQTRLVVRMALRVFPEGTDSIGSSLVDVGAFVMGRRMVEG
;
A
#
# COMPACT_ATOMS: atom_id res chain seq x y z
N SER A 1 -10.33 -8.75 2.91
CA SER A 1 -9.91 -7.35 2.70
C SER A 1 -10.01 -6.49 3.96
N LEU A 2 -11.19 -6.33 4.60
CA LEU A 2 -11.31 -5.55 5.82
C LEU A 2 -10.54 -6.16 7.00
N ILE A 3 -10.59 -7.47 7.17
CA ILE A 3 -9.81 -8.21 8.19
C ILE A 3 -8.31 -7.97 7.98
N ALA A 4 -7.84 -8.02 6.74
CA ALA A 4 -6.44 -7.72 6.42
C ALA A 4 -6.08 -6.27 6.74
N ALA A 5 -6.96 -5.30 6.44
CA ALA A 5 -6.73 -3.90 6.79
C ALA A 5 -6.66 -3.68 8.31
N ILE A 6 -7.55 -4.30 9.08
CA ILE A 6 -7.52 -4.26 10.55
C ILE A 6 -6.24 -4.89 11.08
N TRP A 7 -5.84 -6.04 10.52
CA TRP A 7 -4.63 -6.73 10.95
C TRP A 7 -3.38 -5.88 10.67
N VAL A 8 -3.26 -5.30 9.48
CA VAL A 8 -2.16 -4.37 9.14
C VAL A 8 -2.16 -3.15 10.06
N HIS A 9 -3.33 -2.56 10.34
CA HIS A 9 -3.43 -1.41 11.23
C HIS A 9 -2.94 -1.75 12.67
N VAL A 10 -3.31 -2.93 13.18
CA VAL A 10 -2.97 -3.34 14.56
C VAL A 10 -1.51 -3.77 14.67
N GLN A 11 -1.01 -4.53 13.69
CA GLN A 11 0.35 -5.06 13.74
C GLN A 11 1.40 -4.03 13.30
N TRP A 12 1.04 -3.13 12.38
CA TRP A 12 1.96 -2.17 11.78
C TRP A 12 1.32 -0.78 11.64
N PRO A 13 0.94 -0.15 12.77
CA PRO A 13 0.22 1.14 12.75
C PRO A 13 1.03 2.23 12.04
N GLU A 14 2.34 2.20 12.14
CA GLU A 14 3.19 3.22 11.54
C GLU A 14 3.34 3.06 10.02
N ILE A 15 3.40 1.80 9.49
CA ILE A 15 3.37 1.57 8.03
C ILE A 15 2.05 2.07 7.45
N ALA A 16 1.00 1.87 8.21
CA ALA A 16 -0.35 2.22 7.80
C ALA A 16 -0.66 3.73 7.97
N ALA A 17 0.19 4.50 8.65
CA ALA A 17 -0.07 5.90 8.96
C ALA A 17 0.00 6.80 7.72
N LEU A 18 -0.90 7.79 7.68
CA LEU A 18 -0.87 8.89 6.72
C LEU A 18 0.13 9.98 7.16
N PRO A 19 0.63 10.83 6.24
CA PRO A 19 1.53 11.93 6.57
C PRO A 19 0.95 12.84 7.66
N ALA A 20 1.77 13.16 8.68
CA ALA A 20 1.35 14.00 9.79
C ALA A 20 0.93 15.42 9.36
N SER A 21 1.51 15.95 8.28
CA SER A 21 1.19 17.26 7.71
C SER A 21 -0.27 17.42 7.29
N LEU A 22 -0.96 16.33 6.98
CA LEU A 22 -2.37 16.32 6.59
C LEU A 22 -3.33 16.04 7.75
N SER A 23 -2.82 15.91 9.00
CA SER A 23 -3.61 15.52 10.18
C SER A 23 -4.76 16.48 10.51
N PHE A 24 -4.74 17.72 9.99
CA PHE A 24 -5.84 18.67 10.08
C PHE A 24 -7.13 18.17 9.41
N LEU A 25 -7.04 17.14 8.55
CA LEU A 25 -8.21 16.51 7.92
C LEU A 25 -8.91 15.48 8.81
N LYS A 26 -8.33 15.07 9.96
CA LYS A 26 -8.99 14.13 10.88
C LYS A 26 -10.43 14.48 11.24
N PRO A 27 -10.77 15.74 11.57
CA PRO A 27 -12.16 16.10 11.88
C PRO A 27 -13.15 15.86 10.73
N ALA A 28 -12.69 15.89 9.47
CA ALA A 28 -13.54 15.57 8.32
C ALA A 28 -14.02 14.11 8.34
N GLY A 29 -13.30 13.23 9.05
CA GLY A 29 -13.74 11.86 9.28
C GLY A 29 -15.11 11.77 9.96
N TYR A 30 -15.42 12.65 10.91
CA TYR A 30 -16.75 12.68 11.55
C TYR A 30 -17.84 13.15 10.58
N LEU A 31 -17.53 14.08 9.66
CA LEU A 31 -18.47 14.54 8.62
C LEU A 31 -18.83 13.43 7.64
N LEU A 32 -17.97 12.44 7.46
CA LEU A 32 -18.24 11.25 6.66
C LEU A 32 -18.89 10.15 7.52
N LEU A 33 -18.41 9.92 8.73
CA LEU A 33 -18.86 8.81 9.58
C LEU A 33 -20.33 8.94 9.96
N ILE A 34 -20.75 10.13 10.40
CA ILE A 34 -22.14 10.35 10.87
C ILE A 34 -23.15 10.05 9.78
N PRO A 35 -23.10 10.64 8.57
CA PRO A 35 -24.07 10.32 7.52
C PRO A 35 -23.89 8.88 7.01
N GLY A 36 -22.65 8.35 6.99
CA GLY A 36 -22.39 6.96 6.59
C GLY A 36 -23.08 5.96 7.51
N VAL A 37 -22.91 6.10 8.83
CA VAL A 37 -23.56 5.24 9.82
C VAL A 37 -25.07 5.43 9.80
N ALA A 38 -25.57 6.65 9.68
CA ALA A 38 -27.02 6.91 9.57
C ALA A 38 -27.64 6.24 8.34
N LEU A 39 -26.97 6.34 7.19
CA LEU A 39 -27.39 5.67 5.95
C LEU A 39 -27.35 4.15 6.10
N TRP A 40 -26.31 3.61 6.71
CA TRP A 40 -26.19 2.17 6.96
C TRP A 40 -27.30 1.66 7.87
N LEU A 41 -27.53 2.33 9.00
CA LEU A 41 -28.61 1.95 9.94
C LEU A 41 -29.98 2.03 9.29
N ALA A 42 -30.26 3.09 8.54
CA ALA A 42 -31.53 3.24 7.81
C ALA A 42 -31.71 2.12 6.79
N ALA A 43 -30.66 1.77 6.03
CA ALA A 43 -30.72 0.70 5.04
C ALA A 43 -30.94 -0.66 5.68
N VAL A 44 -30.19 -0.98 6.77
CA VAL A 44 -30.36 -2.24 7.51
C VAL A 44 -31.77 -2.35 8.11
N ALA A 45 -32.25 -1.29 8.77
CA ALA A 45 -33.59 -1.27 9.36
C ALA A 45 -34.68 -1.52 8.31
N GLN A 46 -34.58 -0.89 7.13
CA GLN A 46 -35.53 -1.09 6.03
C GLN A 46 -35.46 -2.51 5.47
N LEU A 47 -34.25 -3.06 5.30
CA LEU A 47 -34.08 -4.43 4.83
C LEU A 47 -34.72 -5.44 5.82
N LEU A 48 -34.42 -5.27 7.11
CA LEU A 48 -34.98 -6.15 8.16
C LEU A 48 -36.51 -6.04 8.30
N ALA A 49 -37.09 -4.88 8.01
CA ALA A 49 -38.55 -4.67 8.03
C ALA A 49 -39.24 -5.26 6.80
N GLY A 50 -38.59 -5.23 5.62
CA GLY A 50 -39.16 -5.74 4.37
C GLY A 50 -38.91 -7.25 4.14
N PHE A 51 -37.74 -7.75 4.57
CA PHE A 51 -37.32 -9.12 4.32
C PHE A 51 -38.32 -10.19 4.83
N PRO A 52 -38.88 -10.10 6.06
CA PRO A 52 -39.87 -11.09 6.53
C PRO A 52 -41.21 -11.08 5.77
N LYS A 53 -41.50 -9.98 5.09
CA LYS A 53 -42.71 -9.81 4.28
C LYS A 53 -42.57 -10.27 2.84
N GLY A 54 -41.34 -10.57 2.41
CA GLY A 54 -41.01 -10.87 1.02
C GLY A 54 -41.23 -9.68 0.07
N GLU A 55 -41.19 -8.44 0.59
CA GLU A 55 -41.41 -7.22 -0.17
C GLU A 55 -40.12 -6.66 -0.73
N LEU A 56 -40.15 -6.13 -1.95
CA LEU A 56 -39.03 -5.41 -2.54
C LEU A 56 -38.92 -4.02 -1.91
N VAL A 57 -37.80 -3.74 -1.20
CA VAL A 57 -37.57 -2.44 -0.58
C VAL A 57 -37.00 -1.48 -1.63
N THR A 58 -37.77 -0.43 -1.95
CA THR A 58 -37.41 0.56 -2.99
C THR A 58 -37.41 2.02 -2.52
N THR A 59 -37.73 2.25 -1.23
CA THR A 59 -37.93 3.59 -0.66
C THR A 59 -36.78 4.04 0.23
N CYS A 60 -36.78 5.30 0.64
CA CYS A 60 -35.77 5.91 1.54
C CYS A 60 -34.33 5.64 1.07
N ALA A 61 -33.52 4.93 1.84
CA ALA A 61 -32.14 4.60 1.50
C ALA A 61 -32.03 3.86 0.16
N TYR A 62 -32.93 2.90 -0.07
CA TYR A 62 -33.02 2.14 -1.32
C TYR A 62 -33.63 2.96 -2.48
N GLY A 63 -34.28 4.07 -2.19
CA GLY A 63 -34.72 5.04 -3.21
C GLY A 63 -33.56 5.90 -3.76
N VAL A 64 -32.48 6.03 -3.02
CA VAL A 64 -31.29 6.81 -3.43
C VAL A 64 -30.35 5.96 -4.27
N VAL A 65 -29.99 4.79 -3.77
CA VAL A 65 -29.18 3.77 -4.47
C VAL A 65 -29.72 2.38 -4.17
N ARG A 66 -29.53 1.43 -5.07
CA ARG A 66 -30.04 0.07 -4.89
C ARG A 66 -29.31 -0.74 -3.81
N ASN A 67 -28.08 -0.34 -3.50
CA ASN A 67 -27.24 -1.02 -2.52
C ASN A 67 -26.71 -0.04 -1.47
N PRO A 68 -27.58 0.56 -0.65
CA PRO A 68 -27.18 1.61 0.30
C PRO A 68 -26.25 1.10 1.40
N ILE A 69 -26.32 -0.18 1.79
CA ILE A 69 -25.41 -0.81 2.75
C ILE A 69 -23.97 -0.79 2.21
N TYR A 70 -23.77 -1.26 0.97
CA TYR A 70 -22.44 -1.24 0.36
C TYR A 70 -21.96 0.18 0.09
N SER A 71 -22.84 1.07 -0.35
CA SER A 71 -22.51 2.48 -0.61
C SER A 71 -22.07 3.20 0.65
N SER A 72 -22.78 3.00 1.76
CA SER A 72 -22.45 3.64 3.05
C SER A 72 -21.06 3.20 3.55
N VAL A 73 -20.76 1.91 3.49
CA VAL A 73 -19.47 1.38 3.94
C VAL A 73 -18.34 1.84 3.01
N THR A 74 -18.54 1.72 1.69
CA THR A 74 -17.50 2.03 0.70
C THR A 74 -17.14 3.52 0.63
N PHE A 75 -18.14 4.40 0.61
CA PHE A 75 -17.89 5.82 0.32
C PHE A 75 -17.88 6.71 1.56
N PHE A 76 -18.35 6.21 2.70
CA PHE A 76 -18.44 7.00 3.92
C PHE A 76 -17.70 6.36 5.08
N VAL A 77 -18.02 5.11 5.47
CA VAL A 77 -17.50 4.54 6.72
C VAL A 77 -16.00 4.23 6.61
N LEU A 78 -15.55 3.52 5.58
CA LEU A 78 -14.12 3.19 5.41
C LEU A 78 -13.26 4.43 5.18
N PRO A 79 -13.63 5.41 4.33
CA PRO A 79 -12.91 6.69 4.25
C PRO A 79 -12.92 7.49 5.56
N ALA A 80 -14.02 7.45 6.32
CA ALA A 80 -14.09 8.09 7.64
C ALA A 80 -13.10 7.44 8.62
N ILE A 81 -13.06 6.10 8.67
CA ILE A 81 -12.11 5.35 9.50
C ILE A 81 -10.67 5.71 9.09
N THR A 82 -10.37 5.81 7.78
CA THR A 82 -9.08 6.29 7.30
C THR A 82 -8.69 7.62 7.92
N LEU A 83 -9.58 8.61 7.89
CA LEU A 83 -9.29 9.94 8.41
C LEU A 83 -9.19 9.95 9.95
N LEU A 84 -10.03 9.22 10.65
CA LEU A 84 -10.07 9.21 12.11
C LEU A 84 -8.90 8.43 12.72
N THR A 85 -8.58 7.27 12.16
CA THR A 85 -7.44 6.44 12.60
C THR A 85 -6.12 6.90 12.00
N TRP A 86 -6.18 7.79 11.03
CA TRP A 86 -5.06 8.29 10.26
C TRP A 86 -4.29 7.18 9.53
N THR A 87 -5.03 6.20 8.96
CA THR A 87 -4.50 4.94 8.41
C THR A 87 -5.00 4.69 7.01
N TRP A 88 -4.12 4.69 6.01
CA TRP A 88 -4.47 4.58 4.58
C TRP A 88 -5.02 3.20 4.15
N VAL A 89 -4.73 2.14 4.90
CA VAL A 89 -5.16 0.77 4.53
C VAL A 89 -6.68 0.61 4.40
N TYR A 90 -7.46 1.45 5.09
CA TYR A 90 -8.91 1.42 4.97
C TYR A 90 -9.42 2.04 3.66
N LEU A 91 -8.65 2.94 3.02
CA LEU A 91 -8.95 3.37 1.65
C LEU A 91 -8.75 2.23 0.66
N VAL A 92 -7.69 1.45 0.81
CA VAL A 92 -7.50 0.24 -0.01
C VAL A 92 -8.63 -0.75 0.23
N ALA A 93 -9.04 -0.97 1.46
CA ALA A 93 -10.19 -1.82 1.78
C ALA A 93 -11.48 -1.30 1.13
N SER A 94 -11.70 0.03 1.10
CA SER A 94 -12.82 0.67 0.40
C SER A 94 -12.79 0.38 -1.11
N ILE A 95 -11.65 0.55 -1.75
CA ILE A 95 -11.46 0.26 -3.18
C ILE A 95 -11.71 -1.22 -3.47
N CYS A 96 -11.13 -2.12 -2.66
CA CYS A 96 -11.34 -3.57 -2.81
C CYS A 96 -12.82 -3.94 -2.63
N LEU A 97 -13.51 -3.33 -1.67
CA LEU A 97 -14.95 -3.54 -1.47
C LEU A 97 -15.74 -3.06 -2.69
N TYR A 98 -15.45 -1.86 -3.19
CA TYR A 98 -16.08 -1.32 -4.41
C TYR A 98 -15.92 -2.28 -5.60
N LEU A 99 -14.69 -2.71 -5.87
CA LEU A 99 -14.40 -3.63 -6.97
C LEU A 99 -15.10 -4.98 -6.78
N GLY A 100 -15.06 -5.53 -5.57
CA GLY A 100 -15.75 -6.77 -5.22
C GLY A 100 -17.26 -6.66 -5.45
N VAL A 101 -17.87 -5.60 -4.96
CA VAL A 101 -19.30 -5.34 -5.19
C VAL A 101 -19.61 -5.23 -6.69
N MET A 102 -18.80 -4.50 -7.47
CA MET A 102 -19.00 -4.34 -8.92
C MET A 102 -18.90 -5.67 -9.68
N ILE A 103 -18.06 -6.58 -9.22
CA ILE A 103 -17.90 -7.92 -9.84
C ILE A 103 -19.10 -8.83 -9.50
N PHE A 104 -19.49 -8.89 -8.22
CA PHE A 104 -20.40 -9.90 -7.72
C PHE A 104 -21.88 -9.47 -7.72
N ILE A 105 -22.19 -8.16 -7.64
CA ILE A 105 -23.53 -7.64 -7.51
C ILE A 105 -24.48 -8.05 -8.66
N GLY A 106 -23.90 -8.34 -9.83
CA GLY A 106 -24.69 -8.82 -10.98
C GLY A 106 -25.34 -10.18 -10.75
N VAL A 107 -24.80 -11.00 -9.85
CA VAL A 107 -25.40 -12.30 -9.48
C VAL A 107 -26.61 -12.06 -8.58
N GLU A 108 -26.45 -11.19 -7.57
CA GLU A 108 -27.55 -10.81 -6.67
C GLU A 108 -28.70 -10.13 -7.43
N GLU A 109 -28.41 -9.21 -8.35
CA GLU A 109 -29.41 -8.57 -9.18
C GLU A 109 -30.18 -9.56 -10.05
N LYS A 110 -29.53 -10.59 -10.59
CA LYS A 110 -30.22 -11.67 -11.34
C LYS A 110 -31.18 -12.47 -10.46
N GLN A 111 -30.75 -12.76 -9.22
CA GLN A 111 -31.65 -13.48 -8.27
C GLN A 111 -32.87 -12.62 -7.90
N LEU A 112 -32.65 -11.32 -7.65
CA LEU A 112 -33.75 -10.39 -7.36
C LEU A 112 -34.69 -10.23 -8.57
N THR A 113 -34.14 -10.19 -9.78
CA THR A 113 -35.00 -10.18 -11.00
C THR A 113 -35.78 -11.47 -11.13
N ALA A 114 -35.23 -12.62 -10.79
CA ALA A 114 -35.93 -13.89 -10.83
C ALA A 114 -37.07 -13.97 -9.80
N VAL A 115 -36.92 -13.29 -8.65
CA VAL A 115 -37.97 -13.29 -7.58
C VAL A 115 -39.04 -12.23 -7.82
N PHE A 116 -38.65 -11.00 -8.18
CA PHE A 116 -39.54 -9.84 -8.26
C PHE A 116 -39.91 -9.42 -9.69
N GLY A 117 -39.33 -10.05 -10.72
CA GLY A 117 -39.68 -9.84 -12.13
C GLY A 117 -39.64 -8.38 -12.58
N GLU A 118 -40.73 -7.95 -13.22
CA GLU A 118 -40.88 -6.60 -13.79
C GLU A 118 -40.76 -5.48 -12.75
N GLU A 119 -41.15 -5.72 -11.50
CA GLU A 119 -41.06 -4.74 -10.42
C GLU A 119 -39.59 -4.38 -10.15
N TYR A 120 -38.70 -5.39 -10.10
CA TYR A 120 -37.28 -5.15 -9.91
C TYR A 120 -36.63 -4.50 -11.13
N GLU A 121 -37.08 -4.85 -12.34
CA GLU A 121 -36.62 -4.22 -13.58
C GLU A 121 -36.96 -2.72 -13.63
N ALA A 122 -38.20 -2.38 -13.27
CA ALA A 122 -38.66 -0.99 -13.16
C ALA A 122 -37.88 -0.22 -12.08
N TYR A 123 -37.56 -0.87 -10.96
CA TYR A 123 -36.71 -0.30 -9.91
C TYR A 123 -35.28 -0.05 -10.41
N MET A 124 -34.65 -1.03 -11.09
CA MET A 124 -33.31 -0.88 -11.71
C MET A 124 -33.27 0.26 -12.73
N ALA A 125 -34.36 0.50 -13.44
CA ALA A 125 -34.42 1.60 -14.41
C ALA A 125 -34.34 2.98 -13.74
N ARG A 126 -34.86 3.13 -12.53
CA ARG A 126 -34.98 4.41 -11.81
C ARG A 126 -33.82 4.69 -10.87
N VAL A 127 -33.29 3.67 -10.20
CA VAL A 127 -32.34 3.84 -9.12
C VAL A 127 -30.97 3.26 -9.52
N ASP A 128 -29.91 4.00 -9.25
CA ASP A 128 -28.55 3.57 -9.54
C ASP A 128 -28.03 2.53 -8.51
N ARG A 129 -26.96 1.84 -8.86
CA ARG A 129 -26.43 0.71 -8.12
C ARG A 129 -25.78 1.11 -6.79
N LEU A 130 -24.79 2.01 -6.84
CA LEU A 130 -23.98 2.42 -5.69
C LEU A 130 -23.85 3.94 -5.55
N ILE A 131 -23.80 4.68 -6.66
CA ILE A 131 -23.64 6.13 -6.70
C ILE A 131 -24.85 6.73 -7.42
N PRO A 132 -25.54 7.72 -6.84
CA PRO A 132 -26.77 8.28 -7.42
C PRO A 132 -26.45 9.26 -8.54
N TRP A 133 -26.18 8.77 -9.73
CA TRP A 133 -25.96 9.60 -10.92
C TRP A 133 -27.27 9.97 -11.62
N LYS A 134 -28.30 9.12 -11.48
CA LYS A 134 -29.61 9.40 -12.04
C LYS A 134 -30.29 10.44 -11.15
N ARG A 135 -30.10 11.70 -11.42
CA ARG A 135 -30.96 12.76 -10.87
C ARG A 135 -32.35 12.57 -11.46
N ASN A 136 -33.31 12.17 -10.65
CA ASN A 136 -34.73 12.31 -10.97
C ASN A 136 -35.09 13.81 -10.97
N LEU A 137 -34.68 14.52 -12.02
CA LEU A 137 -35.21 15.81 -12.37
C LEU A 137 -36.34 15.55 -13.37
N SER A 138 -37.57 15.65 -12.87
CA SER A 138 -38.87 15.63 -13.59
C SER A 138 -39.36 14.28 -14.15
N GLY A 139 -40.63 14.01 -13.83
CA GLY A 139 -41.44 12.94 -14.34
C GLY A 139 -41.62 13.00 -15.86
N THR A 140 -40.76 12.30 -16.54
CA THR A 140 -40.97 11.88 -17.91
C THR A 140 -40.49 10.44 -17.97
N GLU A 141 -41.42 9.52 -18.24
CA GLU A 141 -41.14 8.13 -18.50
C GLU A 141 -40.05 7.99 -19.56
N ARG A 142 -38.86 7.64 -19.15
CA ARG A 142 -37.86 7.12 -20.08
C ARG A 142 -37.76 5.61 -19.86
N THR A 143 -38.57 4.88 -20.62
CA THR A 143 -38.31 3.49 -20.96
C THR A 143 -36.99 3.37 -21.71
N GLY A 144 -35.90 3.49 -20.98
CA GLY A 144 -34.55 3.39 -21.54
C GLY A 144 -33.82 2.18 -20.92
N VAL A 145 -33.87 1.07 -21.64
CA VAL A 145 -32.92 -0.04 -21.43
C VAL A 145 -31.51 0.59 -21.43
N VAL A 146 -30.88 0.70 -20.27
CA VAL A 146 -29.49 1.17 -20.20
C VAL A 146 -28.67 0.18 -21.00
N SER A 147 -28.22 0.60 -22.17
CA SER A 147 -27.43 -0.19 -23.11
C SER A 147 -26.30 -0.92 -22.38
N ARG A 148 -26.05 -2.18 -22.76
CA ARG A 148 -24.94 -3.00 -22.22
C ARG A 148 -23.61 -2.25 -22.31
N SER A 149 -23.42 -1.44 -23.36
CA SER A 149 -22.29 -0.56 -23.57
C SER A 149 -22.17 0.56 -22.50
N ALA A 150 -23.26 1.19 -22.08
CA ALA A 150 -23.21 2.22 -21.04
C ALA A 150 -22.83 1.65 -19.66
N ARG A 151 -23.22 0.41 -19.36
CA ARG A 151 -22.75 -0.30 -18.13
C ARG A 151 -21.26 -0.61 -18.18
N ILE A 152 -20.79 -1.13 -19.30
CA ILE A 152 -19.36 -1.39 -19.51
C ILE A 152 -18.55 -0.11 -19.38
N VAL A 153 -18.96 0.98 -20.03
CA VAL A 153 -18.27 2.28 -19.95
C VAL A 153 -18.22 2.80 -18.51
N ARG A 154 -19.30 2.71 -17.73
CA ARG A 154 -19.29 3.12 -16.31
C ARG A 154 -18.36 2.28 -15.44
N THR A 155 -18.35 0.97 -15.68
CA THR A 155 -17.43 0.07 -14.94
C THR A 155 -15.98 0.41 -15.27
N ILE A 156 -15.68 0.62 -16.55
CA ILE A 156 -14.33 1.03 -17.00
C ILE A 156 -13.96 2.39 -16.39
N VAL A 157 -14.84 3.39 -16.45
CA VAL A 157 -14.60 4.71 -15.87
C VAL A 157 -14.41 4.62 -14.36
N GLY A 158 -15.23 3.84 -13.66
CA GLY A 158 -15.06 3.61 -12.22
C GLY A 158 -13.74 2.94 -11.87
N ALA A 159 -13.35 1.92 -12.65
CA ALA A 159 -12.06 1.26 -12.48
C ALA A 159 -10.87 2.20 -12.78
N LEU A 160 -10.96 3.00 -13.84
CA LEU A 160 -9.94 4.01 -14.17
C LEU A 160 -9.82 5.07 -13.09
N LEU A 161 -10.94 5.58 -12.55
CA LEU A 161 -10.92 6.53 -11.44
C LEU A 161 -10.30 5.91 -10.18
N ALA A 162 -10.60 4.65 -9.87
CA ALA A 162 -9.98 3.94 -8.75
C ALA A 162 -8.46 3.79 -8.95
N ILE A 163 -8.04 3.42 -10.16
CA ILE A 163 -6.61 3.34 -10.52
C ILE A 163 -5.95 4.72 -10.38
N VAL A 164 -6.54 5.77 -10.92
CA VAL A 164 -6.02 7.15 -10.81
C VAL A 164 -5.91 7.57 -9.34
N LEU A 165 -6.91 7.27 -8.51
CA LEU A 165 -6.87 7.56 -7.07
C LEU A 165 -5.72 6.82 -6.36
N VAL A 166 -5.51 5.54 -6.68
CA VAL A 166 -4.37 4.78 -6.16
C VAL A 166 -3.05 5.42 -6.58
N LEU A 167 -2.91 5.76 -7.86
CA LEU A 167 -1.69 6.35 -8.38
C LEU A 167 -1.40 7.73 -7.78
N VAL A 168 -2.43 8.58 -7.64
CA VAL A 168 -2.31 9.87 -6.96
C VAL A 168 -1.93 9.65 -5.49
N SER A 169 -2.52 8.68 -4.81
CA SER A 169 -2.16 8.35 -3.43
C SER A 169 -0.71 7.91 -3.30
N LEU A 170 -0.23 7.06 -4.21
CA LEU A 170 1.16 6.62 -4.24
C LEU A 170 2.13 7.78 -4.47
N THR A 171 1.81 8.70 -5.38
CA THR A 171 2.64 9.89 -5.63
C THR A 171 2.65 10.86 -4.44
N LEU A 172 1.51 11.04 -3.75
CA LEU A 172 1.43 11.90 -2.56
C LEU A 172 2.16 11.32 -1.34
N ILE A 173 2.24 9.99 -1.24
CA ILE A 173 2.94 9.30 -0.15
C ILE A 173 4.46 9.24 -0.40
N ARG A 174 4.89 9.31 -1.66
CA ARG A 174 6.29 9.15 -2.06
C ARG A 174 7.29 10.01 -1.27
N PRO A 175 7.08 11.32 -1.05
CA PRO A 175 8.04 12.12 -0.27
C PRO A 175 8.25 11.59 1.15
N TRP A 176 7.18 11.10 1.78
CA TRP A 176 7.25 10.52 3.12
C TRP A 176 7.92 9.14 3.12
N THR A 177 7.62 8.28 2.14
CA THR A 177 8.27 6.97 2.04
C THR A 177 9.77 7.12 1.74
N HIS A 178 10.18 8.18 1.05
CA HIS A 178 11.59 8.43 0.74
C HIS A 178 12.41 8.95 1.92
N THR A 179 11.78 9.58 2.91
CA THR A 179 12.49 10.18 4.05
C THR A 179 12.00 9.65 5.40
N TRP A 180 11.40 8.46 5.39
CA TRP A 180 10.84 7.88 6.61
C TRP A 180 11.87 7.75 7.72
N GLY A 181 11.54 8.31 8.90
CA GLY A 181 12.37 8.25 10.08
C GLY A 181 13.68 9.03 10.00
N ALA A 182 14.07 9.52 8.82
CA ALA A 182 15.24 10.38 8.67
C ALA A 182 14.89 11.84 8.95
N THR A 183 15.82 12.57 9.53
CA THR A 183 15.75 14.03 9.68
C THR A 183 16.15 14.74 8.39
N GLU A 184 15.73 16.00 8.22
CA GLU A 184 16.16 16.81 7.06
C GLU A 184 17.69 16.95 6.99
N ALA A 185 18.37 17.02 8.15
CA ALA A 185 19.83 17.08 8.22
C ALA A 185 20.49 15.77 7.74
N GLU A 186 19.92 14.62 8.04
CA GLU A 186 20.41 13.32 7.57
C GLU A 186 20.19 13.12 6.07
N VAL A 187 19.06 13.59 5.55
CA VAL A 187 18.78 13.59 4.10
C VAL A 187 19.78 14.47 3.35
N ALA A 188 20.07 15.67 3.87
CA ALA A 188 20.98 16.62 3.24
C ALA A 188 22.48 16.32 3.45
N ARG A 189 22.81 15.45 4.42
CA ARG A 189 24.18 15.12 4.79
C ARG A 189 24.84 14.26 3.72
N VAL A 190 26.09 14.57 3.40
CA VAL A 190 26.93 13.72 2.53
C VAL A 190 27.40 12.51 3.32
N LEU A 191 27.10 11.32 2.81
CA LEU A 191 27.45 10.03 3.37
C LEU A 191 28.43 9.29 2.43
N PRO A 192 29.22 8.31 2.95
CA PRO A 192 30.02 7.44 2.10
C PRO A 192 29.17 6.76 1.02
N GLY A 193 29.61 6.79 -0.23
CA GLY A 193 28.89 6.19 -1.37
C GLY A 193 27.91 7.12 -2.09
N ASP A 194 27.69 8.35 -1.62
CA ASP A 194 26.80 9.30 -2.29
C ASP A 194 27.25 9.66 -3.72
N GLU A 195 28.54 9.59 -3.98
CA GLU A 195 29.10 9.76 -5.33
C GLU A 195 28.61 8.67 -6.31
N LEU A 196 28.26 7.50 -5.80
CA LEU A 196 27.68 6.40 -6.56
C LEU A 196 26.20 6.64 -6.81
N ILE A 197 25.49 7.18 -5.80
CA ILE A 197 24.05 7.45 -5.80
C ILE A 197 23.71 8.66 -6.67
N ALA A 198 24.56 9.68 -6.73
CA ALA A 198 24.32 10.94 -7.45
C ALA A 198 23.92 10.78 -8.94
N ARG A 199 24.10 9.60 -9.50
CA ARG A 199 23.73 9.25 -10.88
C ARG A 199 22.44 8.41 -10.97
N MET A 200 21.75 8.22 -9.84
CA MET A 200 20.57 7.37 -9.75
C MET A 200 19.29 8.21 -9.70
N PRO A 201 18.16 7.72 -10.26
CA PRO A 201 16.92 8.50 -10.36
C PRO A 201 16.17 8.65 -9.03
N SER A 202 16.48 7.86 -8.01
CA SER A 202 15.81 7.87 -6.71
C SER A 202 16.77 7.43 -5.63
N ASP A 203 16.80 8.16 -4.52
CA ASP A 203 17.73 7.99 -3.40
C ASP A 203 17.00 8.10 -2.03
N PRO A 204 16.03 7.21 -1.72
CA PRO A 204 15.38 7.24 -0.43
C PRO A 204 16.41 7.11 0.70
N THR A 205 16.21 7.94 1.73
CA THR A 205 16.99 7.93 2.96
C THR A 205 16.07 7.62 4.13
N HIS A 206 16.29 6.49 4.79
CA HIS A 206 15.53 6.07 5.95
C HIS A 206 16.39 6.15 7.21
N GLY A 207 15.75 6.40 8.35
CA GLY A 207 16.47 6.48 9.62
C GLY A 207 15.69 5.85 10.76
N ALA A 208 16.41 5.14 11.64
CA ALA A 208 15.85 4.64 12.90
C ALA A 208 16.86 4.76 14.02
N THR A 209 16.38 4.92 15.25
CA THR A 209 17.21 4.81 16.45
C THR A 209 16.94 3.45 17.07
N VAL A 210 17.98 2.66 17.24
CA VAL A 210 17.95 1.31 17.80
C VAL A 210 18.43 1.37 19.25
N ASP A 211 17.70 0.75 20.16
CA ASP A 211 18.03 0.67 21.59
C ASP A 211 19.10 -0.42 21.84
N ALA A 212 20.21 -0.30 21.16
CA ALA A 212 21.39 -1.16 21.27
C ALA A 212 22.64 -0.38 20.85
N ARG A 213 23.80 -0.76 21.38
CA ARG A 213 25.06 -0.12 21.05
C ARG A 213 25.53 -0.49 19.64
N PRO A 214 26.38 0.34 18.99
CA PRO A 214 26.89 0.03 17.64
C PRO A 214 27.55 -1.35 17.52
N GLU A 215 28.22 -1.82 18.56
CA GLU A 215 28.88 -3.12 18.59
C GLU A 215 27.86 -4.29 18.61
N GLU A 216 26.63 -4.03 19.03
CA GLU A 216 25.54 -4.99 19.05
C GLU A 216 24.71 -4.97 17.76
N VAL A 217 24.64 -3.81 17.10
CA VAL A 217 23.93 -3.62 15.84
C VAL A 217 24.76 -4.07 14.62
N TRP A 218 26.06 -3.71 14.60
CA TRP A 218 26.93 -3.99 13.48
C TRP A 218 26.96 -5.46 13.03
N PRO A 219 27.02 -6.46 13.93
CA PRO A 219 27.04 -7.86 13.53
C PRO A 219 25.86 -8.30 12.66
N TRP A 220 24.68 -7.69 12.83
CA TRP A 220 23.51 -7.97 12.02
C TRP A 220 23.62 -7.39 10.62
N ILE A 221 24.23 -6.19 10.50
CA ILE A 221 24.49 -5.55 9.21
C ILE A 221 25.57 -6.34 8.46
N ALA A 222 26.65 -6.74 9.15
CA ALA A 222 27.77 -7.44 8.56
C ALA A 222 27.38 -8.77 7.90
N GLN A 223 26.38 -9.46 8.45
CA GLN A 223 25.94 -10.77 7.96
C GLN A 223 24.77 -10.73 7.00
N MET A 224 24.27 -9.55 6.58
CA MET A 224 23.16 -9.46 5.63
C MET A 224 23.50 -10.10 4.29
N GLY A 225 22.49 -10.75 3.69
CA GLY A 225 22.59 -11.39 2.38
C GLY A 225 21.76 -12.67 2.30
N ASP A 226 21.44 -13.13 1.08
CA ASP A 226 20.55 -14.27 0.83
C ASP A 226 21.14 -15.62 1.31
N ASP A 227 22.39 -15.90 1.01
CA ASP A 227 23.13 -17.08 1.49
C ASP A 227 23.84 -16.84 2.84
N ARG A 228 23.45 -15.79 3.58
CA ARG A 228 24.07 -15.35 4.82
C ARG A 228 23.03 -15.28 5.94
N GLY A 229 22.90 -14.13 6.59
CA GLY A 229 21.92 -13.90 7.65
C GLY A 229 20.52 -13.54 7.19
N GLY A 230 20.28 -13.42 5.87
CA GLY A 230 19.04 -12.88 5.32
C GLY A 230 19.01 -11.36 5.32
N PHE A 231 17.87 -10.78 4.98
CA PHE A 231 17.70 -9.31 4.92
C PHE A 231 16.85 -8.75 6.06
N TYR A 232 16.39 -9.58 6.99
CA TYR A 232 15.54 -9.19 8.13
C TYR A 232 14.22 -8.53 7.72
N SER A 233 13.80 -8.76 6.48
CA SER A 233 12.57 -8.28 5.88
C SER A 233 11.47 -9.35 5.90
N TYR A 234 10.46 -9.22 5.03
CA TYR A 234 9.37 -10.17 4.90
C TYR A 234 9.77 -11.36 4.03
N THR A 235 10.32 -12.41 4.63
CA THR A 235 10.80 -13.63 3.95
C THR A 235 9.78 -14.19 2.95
N PHE A 236 8.48 -14.11 3.28
CA PHE A 236 7.45 -14.60 2.36
C PHE A 236 7.36 -13.75 1.09
N ILE A 237 7.54 -12.42 1.19
CA ILE A 237 7.52 -11.51 0.03
C ILE A 237 8.78 -11.73 -0.80
N GLU A 238 9.92 -11.86 -0.16
CA GLU A 238 11.22 -12.14 -0.80
C GLU A 238 11.15 -13.44 -1.60
N ASN A 239 10.68 -14.51 -0.99
CA ASN A 239 10.51 -15.80 -1.65
C ASN A 239 9.47 -15.76 -2.79
N LEU A 240 8.38 -15.01 -2.64
CA LEU A 240 7.40 -14.82 -3.71
C LEU A 240 8.00 -14.06 -4.90
N LEU A 241 8.76 -12.99 -4.64
CA LEU A 241 9.45 -12.24 -5.69
C LEU A 241 10.50 -13.11 -6.39
N GLN A 242 11.26 -13.90 -5.64
CA GLN A 242 12.20 -14.88 -6.18
C GLN A 242 11.51 -15.86 -7.13
N GLN A 243 10.41 -16.46 -6.72
CA GLN A 243 9.65 -17.38 -7.56
C GLN A 243 9.09 -16.73 -8.83
N VAL A 244 8.50 -15.52 -8.70
CA VAL A 244 7.82 -14.84 -9.81
C VAL A 244 8.82 -14.23 -10.78
N MET A 245 9.92 -13.63 -10.31
CA MET A 245 10.85 -12.87 -11.13
C MET A 245 12.00 -13.73 -11.68
N ILE A 246 12.46 -14.72 -10.90
CA ILE A 246 13.65 -15.51 -11.21
C ILE A 246 13.29 -16.98 -11.51
N GLY A 247 12.13 -17.44 -11.04
CA GLY A 247 11.66 -18.83 -11.25
C GLY A 247 12.42 -19.84 -10.39
N GLY A 248 13.02 -19.38 -9.28
CA GLY A 248 13.80 -20.22 -8.35
C GLY A 248 12.97 -20.79 -7.19
N GLU A 249 13.58 -21.73 -6.46
CA GLU A 249 13.03 -22.23 -5.20
C GLU A 249 13.11 -21.15 -4.11
N PRO A 250 12.23 -21.18 -3.09
CA PRO A 250 12.31 -20.28 -1.94
C PRO A 250 13.60 -20.52 -1.15
N VAL A 251 14.49 -19.55 -1.13
CA VAL A 251 15.81 -19.66 -0.48
C VAL A 251 16.00 -18.67 0.67
N TYR A 252 15.20 -17.60 0.70
CA TYR A 252 15.36 -16.56 1.72
C TYR A 252 14.89 -17.01 3.09
N HIS A 253 15.74 -16.76 4.08
CA HIS A 253 15.44 -16.95 5.50
C HIS A 253 16.22 -15.91 6.32
N ASN A 254 15.68 -15.54 7.46
CA ASN A 254 16.36 -14.60 8.36
C ASN A 254 17.00 -15.38 9.51
N ALA A 255 18.28 -15.17 9.74
CA ALA A 255 18.99 -15.71 10.90
C ALA A 255 18.48 -15.04 12.18
N ASN A 256 18.35 -15.82 13.24
CA ASN A 256 17.99 -15.35 14.58
C ASN A 256 19.19 -15.32 15.55
N ARG A 257 20.39 -15.40 15.00
CA ARG A 257 21.66 -15.38 15.73
C ARG A 257 22.75 -14.76 14.88
N ILE A 258 23.82 -14.34 15.55
CA ILE A 258 25.04 -13.89 14.86
C ILE A 258 25.76 -15.13 14.32
N LEU A 259 26.16 -15.04 13.04
CA LEU A 259 26.88 -16.05 12.28
C LEU A 259 28.37 -15.62 12.21
N PRO A 260 29.29 -16.27 12.93
CA PRO A 260 30.67 -15.83 13.02
C PRO A 260 31.41 -15.77 11.69
N GLU A 261 31.05 -16.61 10.74
CA GLU A 261 31.61 -16.71 9.40
C GLU A 261 31.38 -15.48 8.53
N PHE A 262 30.36 -14.65 8.85
CA PHE A 262 29.98 -13.46 8.06
C PHE A 262 30.31 -12.13 8.75
N GLN A 263 31.10 -12.15 9.83
CA GLN A 263 31.35 -10.93 10.61
C GLN A 263 32.43 -10.02 10.05
N ASN A 264 33.12 -10.44 8.99
CA ASN A 264 34.19 -9.66 8.36
C ASN A 264 33.95 -9.54 6.84
N PRO A 265 32.86 -8.86 6.40
CA PRO A 265 32.58 -8.69 4.98
C PRO A 265 33.71 -7.97 4.27
N GLN A 266 34.06 -8.42 3.06
CA GLN A 266 35.14 -7.86 2.26
C GLN A 266 34.57 -7.27 0.95
N PRO A 267 35.18 -6.18 0.42
CA PRO A 267 34.83 -5.68 -0.91
C PRO A 267 34.90 -6.77 -1.98
N GLY A 268 33.88 -6.86 -2.83
CA GLY A 268 33.70 -7.89 -3.85
C GLY A 268 32.98 -9.15 -3.38
N GLU A 269 32.71 -9.29 -2.08
CA GLU A 269 31.96 -10.42 -1.54
C GLU A 269 30.47 -10.29 -1.87
N GLY A 270 29.83 -11.39 -2.28
CA GLY A 270 28.41 -11.44 -2.61
C GLY A 270 27.51 -11.26 -1.38
N MET A 271 26.46 -10.50 -1.56
CA MET A 271 25.33 -10.38 -0.59
C MET A 271 24.04 -10.94 -1.16
N VAL A 272 23.87 -10.90 -2.48
CA VAL A 272 22.83 -11.59 -3.23
C VAL A 272 23.52 -12.34 -4.35
N VAL A 273 23.22 -13.62 -4.50
CA VAL A 273 23.85 -14.50 -5.49
C VAL A 273 23.86 -13.80 -6.86
N ASP A 274 25.07 -13.71 -7.43
CA ASP A 274 25.36 -13.16 -8.76
C ASP A 274 24.89 -11.72 -9.02
N SER A 275 24.49 -10.96 -7.96
CA SER A 275 23.93 -9.64 -8.21
C SER A 275 24.53 -8.54 -7.30
N LEU A 276 24.18 -8.48 -6.04
CA LEU A 276 24.57 -7.44 -5.10
C LEU A 276 25.89 -7.84 -4.39
N GLN A 277 26.90 -6.99 -4.43
CA GLN A 277 28.20 -7.23 -3.83
C GLN A 277 28.59 -6.10 -2.88
N VAL A 278 29.36 -6.43 -1.85
CA VAL A 278 29.98 -5.43 -0.98
C VAL A 278 30.91 -4.56 -1.83
N HIS A 279 30.64 -3.26 -1.87
CA HIS A 279 31.48 -2.29 -2.57
C HIS A 279 32.54 -1.69 -1.66
N ASP A 280 32.14 -1.25 -0.48
CA ASP A 280 33.01 -0.69 0.55
C ASP A 280 32.48 -0.99 1.94
N VAL A 281 33.36 -1.09 2.92
CA VAL A 281 32.99 -1.39 4.30
C VAL A 281 33.94 -0.75 5.28
N ALA A 282 33.39 -0.10 6.30
CA ALA A 282 34.12 0.32 7.50
C ALA A 282 33.43 -0.33 8.72
N PRO A 283 34.04 -1.37 9.30
CA PRO A 283 33.43 -2.11 10.40
C PRO A 283 32.98 -1.20 11.54
N GLY A 284 31.74 -1.40 11.99
CA GLY A 284 31.13 -0.59 13.04
C GLY A 284 30.68 0.82 12.61
N LYS A 285 30.77 1.17 11.32
CA LYS A 285 30.38 2.47 10.79
C LYS A 285 29.48 2.40 9.57
N TRP A 286 29.90 1.72 8.50
CA TRP A 286 29.09 1.58 7.29
C TRP A 286 29.41 0.31 6.50
N LEU A 287 28.42 -0.10 5.72
CA LEU A 287 28.54 -1.08 4.66
C LEU A 287 27.82 -0.53 3.43
N ILE A 288 28.49 -0.58 2.27
CA ILE A 288 27.96 -0.17 0.98
C ILE A 288 27.94 -1.40 0.08
N ALA A 289 26.78 -1.70 -0.46
CA ALA A 289 26.62 -2.75 -1.47
C ALA A 289 26.19 -2.16 -2.81
N THR A 290 26.67 -2.75 -3.89
CA THR A 290 26.34 -2.29 -5.25
C THR A 290 26.01 -3.47 -6.16
N GLN A 291 25.11 -3.22 -7.10
CA GLN A 291 24.88 -4.09 -8.25
C GLN A 291 25.13 -3.32 -9.53
N ARG A 292 25.73 -4.01 -10.52
CA ARG A 292 25.89 -3.50 -11.88
C ARG A 292 25.06 -4.33 -12.84
N ALA A 293 24.49 -3.64 -13.83
CA ALA A 293 23.90 -4.29 -14.99
C ALA A 293 24.99 -4.94 -15.87
N GLU A 294 24.58 -5.77 -16.82
CA GLU A 294 25.49 -6.35 -17.82
C GLU A 294 26.26 -5.28 -18.64
N SER A 295 25.66 -4.08 -18.78
CA SER A 295 26.32 -2.93 -19.39
C SER A 295 27.50 -2.34 -18.57
N GLY A 296 27.65 -2.77 -17.30
CA GLY A 296 28.60 -2.22 -16.34
C GLY A 296 28.09 -1.00 -15.57
N GLU A 297 26.91 -0.47 -15.92
CA GLU A 297 26.28 0.64 -15.19
C GLU A 297 25.77 0.20 -13.82
N LEU A 298 25.86 1.11 -12.84
CA LEU A 298 25.24 0.89 -11.53
C LEU A 298 23.72 0.93 -11.66
N ASN A 299 23.06 -0.11 -11.19
CA ASN A 299 21.59 -0.19 -11.14
C ASN A 299 21.06 -0.33 -9.71
N TRP A 300 21.91 -0.67 -8.74
CA TRP A 300 21.56 -0.68 -7.32
C TRP A 300 22.75 -0.23 -6.47
N VAL A 301 22.50 0.69 -5.55
CA VAL A 301 23.43 1.12 -4.49
C VAL A 301 22.68 1.08 -3.18
N TRP A 302 23.27 0.46 -2.16
CA TRP A 302 22.64 0.33 -0.86
C TRP A 302 23.68 0.60 0.25
N LEU A 303 23.41 1.64 1.03
CA LEU A 303 24.26 2.07 2.16
C LEU A 303 23.52 1.81 3.47
N TRP A 304 24.19 1.17 4.40
CA TRP A 304 23.86 1.13 5.83
C TRP A 304 24.94 1.90 6.59
N HIS A 305 24.55 2.95 7.28
CA HIS A 305 25.43 3.78 8.07
C HIS A 305 24.95 3.81 9.51
N ILE A 306 25.85 3.56 10.49
CA ILE A 306 25.54 3.58 11.91
C ILE A 306 26.40 4.58 12.66
N GLU A 307 25.80 5.24 13.64
CA GLU A 307 26.45 6.19 14.54
C GLU A 307 25.96 5.98 15.97
N PRO A 308 26.83 6.12 17.00
CA PRO A 308 26.40 6.07 18.39
C PRO A 308 25.51 7.26 18.73
N VAL A 309 24.45 7.02 19.50
CA VAL A 309 23.58 8.04 20.10
C VAL A 309 23.63 7.85 21.62
N GLY A 310 24.33 8.75 22.31
CA GLY A 310 24.57 8.57 23.75
C GLY A 310 25.43 7.34 24.05
N ALA A 311 25.10 6.63 25.15
CA ALA A 311 25.89 5.48 25.60
C ALA A 311 25.35 4.13 25.10
N ASP A 312 24.04 4.03 24.86
CA ASP A 312 23.36 2.73 24.73
C ASP A 312 22.47 2.63 23.48
N GLN A 313 22.53 3.63 22.57
CA GLN A 313 21.72 3.65 21.37
C GLN A 313 22.56 3.83 20.10
N THR A 314 22.02 3.36 19.00
CA THR A 314 22.59 3.51 17.67
C THR A 314 21.64 4.20 16.73
N ARG A 315 22.09 5.22 16.02
CA ARG A 315 21.39 5.78 14.88
C ARG A 315 21.78 5.00 13.64
N LEU A 316 20.80 4.38 13.00
CA LEU A 316 20.92 3.71 11.72
C LEU A 316 20.32 4.62 10.64
N VAL A 317 21.12 4.94 9.62
CA VAL A 317 20.69 5.63 8.40
C VAL A 317 20.93 4.71 7.22
N VAL A 318 19.85 4.41 6.50
CA VAL A 318 19.90 3.56 5.30
C VAL A 318 19.59 4.42 4.09
N ARG A 319 20.49 4.45 3.12
CA ARG A 319 20.28 5.13 1.84
C ARG A 319 20.33 4.11 0.71
N MET A 320 19.32 4.13 -0.15
CA MET A 320 19.23 3.16 -1.22
C MET A 320 18.90 3.89 -2.53
N ALA A 321 19.58 3.54 -3.60
CA ALA A 321 19.23 3.98 -4.94
C ALA A 321 19.07 2.75 -5.85
N LEU A 322 17.94 2.68 -6.55
CA LEU A 322 17.59 1.54 -7.40
C LEU A 322 17.08 2.03 -8.76
N ARG A 323 17.72 1.55 -9.84
CA ARG A 323 17.30 1.79 -11.21
C ARG A 323 16.65 0.52 -11.76
N VAL A 324 15.33 0.40 -11.66
CA VAL A 324 14.58 -0.74 -12.20
C VAL A 324 14.17 -0.51 -13.66
N PHE A 325 14.00 0.75 -14.06
CA PHE A 325 13.55 1.13 -15.40
C PHE A 325 14.57 2.00 -16.10
N PRO A 326 14.62 1.98 -17.45
CA PRO A 326 15.50 2.86 -18.23
C PRO A 326 15.24 4.35 -17.91
N GLU A 327 16.27 5.17 -18.09
CA GLU A 327 16.18 6.62 -17.94
C GLU A 327 15.02 7.22 -18.76
N GLY A 328 14.27 8.15 -18.18
CA GLY A 328 13.13 8.80 -18.84
C GLY A 328 11.80 8.03 -18.77
N THR A 329 11.78 6.86 -18.15
CA THR A 329 10.55 6.11 -17.86
C THR A 329 10.07 6.32 -16.42
N ASP A 330 10.20 7.53 -15.86
CA ASP A 330 9.66 7.94 -14.56
C ASP A 330 8.14 7.75 -14.52
N SER A 331 7.76 6.50 -14.45
CA SER A 331 6.41 6.03 -14.63
C SER A 331 5.84 5.51 -13.30
N ILE A 332 4.55 5.28 -13.33
CA ILE A 332 3.77 4.57 -12.34
C ILE A 332 4.47 3.32 -11.79
N GLY A 333 5.25 2.63 -12.64
CA GLY A 333 6.04 1.47 -12.25
C GLY A 333 7.09 1.79 -11.17
N SER A 334 7.79 2.92 -11.27
CA SER A 334 8.78 3.34 -10.28
C SER A 334 8.14 3.59 -8.91
N SER A 335 6.95 4.22 -8.88
CA SER A 335 6.24 4.48 -7.61
C SER A 335 5.77 3.20 -6.91
N LEU A 336 5.41 2.16 -7.65
CA LEU A 336 5.07 0.86 -7.07
C LEU A 336 6.29 0.15 -6.50
N VAL A 337 7.42 0.22 -7.22
CA VAL A 337 8.70 -0.33 -6.75
C VAL A 337 9.18 0.42 -5.50
N ASP A 338 9.09 1.76 -5.48
CA ASP A 338 9.46 2.59 -4.33
C ASP A 338 8.65 2.20 -3.07
N VAL A 339 7.33 1.98 -3.21
CA VAL A 339 6.50 1.54 -2.08
C VAL A 339 6.84 0.12 -1.63
N GLY A 340 7.09 -0.79 -2.55
CA GLY A 340 7.55 -2.15 -2.24
C GLY A 340 8.90 -2.15 -1.51
N ALA A 341 9.86 -1.41 -2.05
CA ALA A 341 11.18 -1.23 -1.45
C ALA A 341 11.10 -0.56 -0.06
N PHE A 342 10.22 0.43 0.11
CA PHE A 342 9.95 1.07 1.39
C PHE A 342 9.41 0.08 2.43
N VAL A 343 8.38 -0.71 2.08
CA VAL A 343 7.76 -1.68 3.01
C VAL A 343 8.79 -2.72 3.47
N MET A 344 9.60 -3.24 2.54
CA MET A 344 10.64 -4.21 2.83
C MET A 344 11.80 -3.57 3.62
N GLY A 345 12.32 -2.44 3.15
CA GLY A 345 13.43 -1.72 3.77
C GLY A 345 13.10 -1.24 5.18
N ARG A 346 11.89 -0.78 5.42
CA ARG A 346 11.44 -0.43 6.77
C ARG A 346 11.47 -1.64 7.70
N ARG A 347 10.96 -2.79 7.28
CA ARG A 347 11.01 -4.02 8.09
C ARG A 347 12.44 -4.44 8.44
N MET A 348 13.38 -4.27 7.50
CA MET A 348 14.80 -4.54 7.73
C MET A 348 15.41 -3.65 8.83
N VAL A 349 14.97 -2.41 8.89
CA VAL A 349 15.46 -1.42 9.87
C VAL A 349 14.85 -1.65 11.25
N GLU A 350 13.62 -2.18 11.33
CA GLU A 350 12.87 -2.45 12.56
C GLU A 350 13.04 -3.89 13.10
N GLY A 351 13.48 -4.81 12.26
CA GLY A 351 13.57 -6.26 12.57
C GLY A 351 14.81 -6.68 13.21
#